data_81c76fee9bd1e907f2d3c246584ab759
#
_entry.id   81c76fee9bd1e907f2d3c246584ab759
#
_cell.length_a   1.000
_cell.length_b   1.000
_cell.length_c   1.000
_cell.angle_alpha   90.00
_cell.angle_beta   90.00
_cell.angle_gamma   90.00
#
_symmetry.space_group_name_H-M   'P 1'
#
loop_
_entity.id
_entity.type
_entity.pdbx_description
1 polymer ?
#
loop_
_entity_poly.entity_id
_entity_poly.type
_entity_poly.pdbx_seq_one_letter_code
_entity_poly.pdbx_strand_id
1 'polypeptide(L)'
;MPPTDQPAARVQLFTRSGCHLCDDARDLVRRVCAEEGATWDEVDVDLPGPDGVPLREEYGELVPVVEVDGVRRGYWRIDEHRVRAALADGARRS
;
A
#
# COMPACT_ATOMS: atom_id res chain seq x y z
N MET A 1 -4.19 -17.99 19.71
CA MET A 1 -3.73 -17.19 19.23
C MET A 1 -4.54 -16.41 18.83
N PRO A 2 -4.28 -15.59 19.05
CA PRO A 2 -5.16 -14.76 18.62
C PRO A 2 -4.96 -14.59 17.23
N PRO A 3 -5.99 -14.52 16.67
CA PRO A 3 -6.05 -14.16 15.35
C PRO A 3 -5.42 -12.90 15.03
N THR A 4 -5.03 -12.23 16.03
CA THR A 4 -4.25 -11.09 15.82
C THR A 4 -2.98 -11.40 15.12
N ASP A 5 -2.75 -12.65 14.86
CA ASP A 5 -1.60 -13.00 14.14
C ASP A 5 -1.81 -13.04 12.67
N GLN A 6 -2.88 -12.51 12.17
CA GLN A 6 -2.99 -12.34 10.73
C GLN A 6 -1.84 -11.46 10.27
N PRO A 7 -1.04 -11.89 9.32
CA PRO A 7 0.03 -11.07 8.81
C PRO A 7 -0.57 -9.82 8.17
N ALA A 8 0.10 -8.73 8.29
CA ALA A 8 -0.29 -7.52 7.59
C ALA A 8 -0.32 -7.80 6.09
N ALA A 9 -1.20 -7.12 5.39
CA ALA A 9 -1.26 -7.28 3.94
C ALA A 9 0.08 -6.94 3.33
N ARG A 10 0.47 -7.67 2.30
CA ARG A 10 1.75 -7.46 1.65
C ARG A 10 1.84 -6.08 1.01
N VAL A 11 0.73 -5.62 0.43
CA VAL A 11 0.69 -4.31 -0.21
C VAL A 11 -0.16 -3.37 0.63
N GLN A 12 0.38 -2.20 0.94
CA GLN A 12 -0.37 -1.16 1.62
C GLN A 12 -0.43 0.06 0.73
N LEU A 13 -1.64 0.55 0.49
CA LEU A 13 -1.88 1.73 -0.32
C LEU A 13 -2.33 2.86 0.61
N PHE A 14 -1.54 3.93 0.67
CA PHE A 14 -1.85 5.08 1.52
C PHE A 14 -2.55 6.14 0.66
N THR A 15 -3.72 6.57 1.08
CA THR A 15 -4.57 7.47 0.30
C THR A 15 -5.15 8.59 1.16
N ARG A 16 -5.76 9.57 0.48
CA ARG A 16 -6.56 10.63 1.14
C ARG A 16 -7.86 10.81 0.38
N SER A 17 -8.87 11.36 1.06
CA SER A 17 -10.12 11.70 0.42
C SER A 17 -9.90 12.78 -0.64
N GLY A 18 -10.61 12.68 -1.74
CA GLY A 18 -10.54 13.69 -2.79
C GLY A 18 -9.31 13.63 -3.68
N CYS A 19 -8.56 12.55 -3.62
CA CYS A 19 -7.34 12.39 -4.40
C CYS A 19 -7.63 11.57 -5.66
N HIS A 20 -7.54 12.21 -6.82
CA HIS A 20 -7.80 11.52 -8.10
C HIS A 20 -6.73 10.48 -8.42
N LEU A 21 -5.47 10.79 -8.12
CA LEU A 21 -4.39 9.84 -8.33
C LEU A 21 -4.55 8.61 -7.44
N CYS A 22 -5.17 8.79 -6.27
CA CYS A 22 -5.42 7.67 -5.38
C CYS A 22 -6.44 6.70 -5.98
N ASP A 23 -7.42 7.19 -6.73
CA ASP A 23 -8.41 6.33 -7.39
C ASP A 23 -7.71 5.45 -8.43
N ASP A 24 -6.83 6.02 -9.23
CA ASP A 24 -6.06 5.26 -10.22
C ASP A 24 -5.16 4.23 -9.55
N ALA A 25 -4.50 4.63 -8.47
CA ALA A 25 -3.61 3.74 -7.73
C ALA A 25 -4.39 2.58 -7.12
N ARG A 26 -5.59 2.86 -6.61
CA ARG A 26 -6.44 1.81 -6.02
C ARG A 26 -6.82 0.77 -7.06
N ASP A 27 -7.20 1.21 -8.24
CA ASP A 27 -7.56 0.28 -9.32
C ASP A 27 -6.35 -0.56 -9.75
N LEU A 28 -5.18 0.06 -9.83
CA LEU A 28 -3.96 -0.63 -10.20
C LEU A 28 -3.59 -1.68 -9.15
N VAL A 29 -3.59 -1.29 -7.87
CA VAL A 29 -3.22 -2.20 -6.79
C VAL A 29 -4.20 -3.38 -6.72
N ARG A 30 -5.51 -3.09 -6.84
CA ARG A 30 -6.52 -4.14 -6.80
C ARG A 30 -6.28 -5.15 -7.92
N ARG A 31 -6.04 -4.68 -9.13
CA ARG A 31 -5.84 -5.54 -10.29
C ARG A 31 -4.56 -6.35 -10.18
N VAL A 32 -3.46 -5.69 -9.84
CA VAL A 32 -2.17 -6.37 -9.71
C VAL A 32 -2.21 -7.41 -8.61
N CYS A 33 -2.77 -7.08 -7.45
CA CYS A 33 -2.84 -8.04 -6.35
C CYS A 33 -3.74 -9.22 -6.67
N ALA A 34 -4.82 -9.00 -7.40
CA ALA A 34 -5.67 -10.10 -7.83
C ALA A 34 -4.92 -11.04 -8.78
N GLU A 35 -4.13 -10.49 -9.69
CA GLU A 35 -3.37 -11.29 -10.65
C GLU A 35 -2.19 -12.02 -10.01
N GLU A 36 -1.54 -11.37 -9.04
CA GLU A 36 -0.36 -11.94 -8.38
C GLU A 36 -0.71 -12.77 -7.15
N GLY A 37 -1.97 -12.84 -6.77
CA GLY A 37 -2.37 -13.57 -5.57
C GLY A 37 -1.90 -12.94 -4.28
N ALA A 38 -1.76 -11.61 -4.26
CA ALA A 38 -1.27 -10.89 -3.09
C ALA A 38 -2.42 -10.24 -2.32
N THR A 39 -2.21 -10.03 -1.02
CA THR A 39 -3.15 -9.30 -0.18
C THR A 39 -2.81 -7.81 -0.19
N TRP A 40 -3.82 -6.97 -0.02
CA TRP A 40 -3.59 -5.53 0.06
C TRP A 40 -4.61 -4.84 0.96
N ASP A 41 -4.19 -3.73 1.54
CA ASP A 41 -5.04 -2.87 2.36
C ASP A 41 -4.89 -1.44 1.90
N GLU A 42 -5.95 -0.68 2.12
CA GLU A 42 -5.91 0.77 1.89
C GLU A 42 -5.90 1.47 3.25
N VAL A 43 -5.03 2.44 3.41
CA VAL A 43 -4.87 3.18 4.65
C VAL A 43 -5.14 4.66 4.39
N ASP A 44 -6.09 5.24 5.14
CA ASP A 44 -6.39 6.66 5.05
C ASP A 44 -5.38 7.43 5.90
N VAL A 45 -4.57 8.27 5.27
CA VAL A 45 -3.52 8.99 5.98
C VAL A 45 -4.03 10.10 6.91
N ASP A 46 -5.30 10.45 6.80
CA ASP A 46 -5.89 11.43 7.72
C ASP A 46 -6.28 10.81 9.06
N LEU A 47 -6.23 9.48 9.17
CA LEU A 47 -6.50 8.79 10.42
C LEU A 47 -5.20 8.69 11.25
N PRO A 48 -5.34 8.58 12.58
CA PRO A 48 -4.16 8.43 13.44
C PRO A 48 -3.42 7.12 13.14
N GLY A 49 -2.10 7.18 13.18
CA GLY A 49 -1.29 5.98 13.11
C GLY A 49 -1.25 5.25 14.46
N PRO A 50 -0.47 4.16 14.54
CA PRO A 50 -0.40 3.34 15.76
C PRO A 50 0.07 4.10 16.99
N ASP A 51 0.86 5.15 16.80
CA ASP A 51 1.36 5.98 17.88
C ASP A 51 0.47 7.19 18.15
N GLY A 52 -0.67 7.30 17.50
CA GLY A 52 -1.58 8.42 17.67
C GLY A 52 -1.26 9.63 16.81
N VAL A 53 -0.14 9.61 16.09
CA VAL A 53 0.23 10.71 15.20
C VAL A 53 -0.43 10.48 13.84
N PRO A 54 -1.07 11.51 13.26
CA PRO A 54 -1.70 11.32 11.95
C PRO A 54 -0.67 10.95 10.89
N LEU A 55 -0.99 9.94 10.10
CA LEU A 55 -0.11 9.47 9.05
C LEU A 55 0.15 10.53 7.98
N ARG A 56 -0.76 11.51 7.86
CA ARG A 56 -0.58 12.60 6.88
C ARG A 56 0.69 13.41 7.13
N GLU A 57 1.23 13.40 8.33
CA GLU A 57 2.48 14.12 8.61
C GLU A 57 3.64 13.50 7.86
N GLU A 58 3.57 12.22 7.59
CA GLU A 58 4.61 11.53 6.84
C GLU A 58 4.24 11.36 5.38
N TYR A 59 2.99 11.04 5.09
CA TYR A 59 2.57 10.65 3.74
C TYR A 59 1.69 11.66 3.02
N GLY A 60 1.16 12.65 3.73
CA GLY A 60 0.06 13.49 3.21
C GLY A 60 0.29 14.13 1.86
N GLU A 61 1.50 14.57 1.57
CA GLU A 61 1.82 15.21 0.30
C GLU A 61 2.31 14.22 -0.75
N LEU A 62 2.53 12.98 -0.35
CA LEU A 62 3.06 11.96 -1.24
C LEU A 62 1.98 11.02 -1.78
N VAL A 63 0.77 11.08 -1.23
CA VAL A 63 -0.29 10.15 -1.63
C VAL A 63 -0.60 10.24 -3.11
N PRO A 64 -0.91 9.12 -3.75
CA PRO A 64 -0.92 7.78 -3.19
C PRO A 64 0.48 7.24 -2.97
N VAL A 65 0.67 6.49 -1.90
CA VAL A 65 1.96 5.81 -1.63
C VAL A 65 1.69 4.31 -1.59
N VAL A 66 2.54 3.54 -2.26
CA VAL A 66 2.45 2.08 -2.24
C VAL A 66 3.67 1.52 -1.52
N GLU A 67 3.41 0.68 -0.53
CA GLU A 67 4.46 -0.09 0.14
C GLU A 67 4.22 -1.57 -0.11
N VAL A 68 5.28 -2.29 -0.40
CA VAL A 68 5.24 -3.74 -0.59
C VAL A 68 6.19 -4.36 0.43
N ASP A 69 5.65 -5.25 1.25
CA ASP A 69 6.41 -5.90 2.32
C ASP A 69 7.12 -4.89 3.22
N GLY A 70 6.47 -3.76 3.48
CA GLY A 70 6.98 -2.72 4.36
C GLY A 70 7.95 -1.73 3.73
N VAL A 71 8.23 -1.87 2.43
CA VAL A 71 9.18 -0.98 1.73
C VAL A 71 8.42 -0.11 0.73
N ARG A 72 8.64 1.20 0.78
CA ARG A 72 8.01 2.11 -0.17
C ARG A 72 8.49 1.82 -1.58
N ARG A 73 7.54 1.59 -2.48
CA ARG A 73 7.85 1.26 -3.87
C ARG A 73 7.37 2.30 -4.86
N GLY A 74 6.62 3.29 -4.42
CA GLY A 74 6.17 4.36 -5.29
C GLY A 74 5.30 5.37 -4.59
N TYR A 75 5.19 6.56 -5.17
CA TYR A 75 4.30 7.59 -4.69
C TYR A 75 3.86 8.45 -5.88
N TRP A 76 2.78 9.20 -5.70
CA TRP A 76 2.09 10.00 -6.71
C TRP A 76 1.57 9.13 -7.85
N ARG A 77 2.37 8.86 -8.86
CA ARG A 77 1.98 8.00 -9.97
C ARG A 77 2.64 6.65 -9.76
N ILE A 78 1.80 5.66 -9.54
CA ILE A 78 2.29 4.33 -9.19
C ILE A 78 2.67 3.57 -10.46
N ASP A 79 3.88 3.03 -10.47
CA ASP A 79 4.39 2.25 -11.59
C ASP A 79 4.06 0.78 -11.38
N GLU A 80 3.25 0.25 -12.25
CA GLU A 80 2.81 -1.15 -12.17
C GLU A 80 3.98 -2.12 -12.18
N HIS A 81 4.99 -1.86 -13.01
CA HIS A 81 6.16 -2.75 -13.10
C HIS A 81 6.92 -2.82 -11.78
N ARG A 82 7.03 -1.72 -11.09
CA ARG A 82 7.71 -1.69 -9.79
C ARG A 82 6.95 -2.50 -8.75
N VAL A 83 5.63 -2.38 -8.76
CA VAL A 83 4.81 -3.13 -7.81
C VAL A 83 4.92 -4.63 -8.10
N ARG A 84 4.83 -5.03 -9.36
CA ARG A 84 4.94 -6.43 -9.74
C ARG A 84 6.32 -6.99 -9.42
N ALA A 85 7.36 -6.23 -9.68
CA ALA A 85 8.73 -6.68 -9.38
C ALA A 85 8.93 -6.85 -7.87
N ALA A 86 8.39 -5.94 -7.07
CA ALA A 86 8.50 -6.04 -5.62
C ALA A 86 7.75 -7.27 -5.08
N LEU A 87 6.59 -7.59 -5.65
CA LEU A 87 5.85 -8.78 -5.25
C LEU A 87 6.58 -10.04 -5.63
N ALA A 88 7.19 -10.07 -6.80
CA ALA A 88 7.97 -11.22 -7.25
C ALA A 88 9.20 -11.43 -6.39
N ASP A 89 9.89 -10.36 -6.01
CA ASP A 89 11.05 -10.45 -5.13
C ASP A 89 10.67 -11.01 -3.76
N GLY A 90 9.57 -10.51 -3.19
CA GLY A 90 9.09 -11.00 -1.90
C GLY A 90 8.76 -12.48 -1.93
N ALA A 91 8.17 -12.94 -3.03
CA ALA A 91 7.84 -14.35 -3.19
C ALA A 91 9.10 -15.23 -3.24
N ARG A 92 10.19 -14.72 -3.80
CA ARG A 92 11.44 -15.48 -3.88
C ARG A 92 12.14 -15.60 -2.54
N ARG A 93 11.86 -14.71 -1.62
CA ARG A 93 12.51 -14.71 -0.32
C ARG A 93 11.83 -15.60 0.70
N SER A 94 10.64 -16.03 0.41
CA SER A 94 9.89 -16.83 1.40
C SER A 94 10.24 -18.31 1.37
#